data_11e00358dcb29f074e2e6fa8744e3667
#
_entry.id   11e00358dcb29f074e2e6fa8744e3667
#
_cell.length_a   1.000
_cell.length_b   1.000
_cell.length_c   1.000
_cell.angle_alpha   90.00
_cell.angle_beta   90.00
_cell.angle_gamma   90.00
#
_symmetry.space_group_name_H-M   'P 1'
#
loop_
_entity.id
_entity.type
_entity.pdbx_description
1 polymer ?
#
loop_
_entity_poly.entity_id
_entity_poly.type
_entity_poly.pdbx_seq_one_letter_code
_entity_poly.pdbx_strand_id
1 'polypeptide(L)'
;MDNILKASLPKLREKLLEALQAVLPIVAIVLVLCFTIAPISPSILLCFLLGAAMIIVGIMFFTLGAEMSMSPMGERMGTMLTKTRSLPLIIGVGFLLGFLITISEPDLQVLANQVPSIPNMTLILSVAAGVGLFLVLAFLRMLFGIPLPRLLVLFYSIIFMLAAFVPKEFLAVAFDSGGVTTGPMTVPFIMALGVGVAAIRSDRHAADDSFGLVALCSVGPILAVLILGIAFQASDSTYIPPVLPEVNDSVELWQLFREGLPTYFKEIATSLLPIILMFGVFQLVALKLDKRTIGRIAVGLAYTYMGLVLFLTGANVGFMPAGNYLGQVLAGQSFRWVLIPIGMLIGYFIVKAEPAVYVLNKQVEEVTDGAISAQAMGMALSAGVSLSVGLAMVRVLTGVSILWFLIPGYTFAIAISLIVPKLFTAIAFDAGGVASGPMTATFLLPLAQGACVAVGGNIVTDAFGVVAMVAMTPLITVQLMGLIAELKTRKARKAQPAFALAAAYAELPDDAIIEL
;
A
#
# COMPACT_ATOMS: atom_id res chain seq x y z
N MET A 1 28.77 -19.62 7.02
CA MET A 1 28.43 -18.20 6.92
C MET A 1 28.87 -17.62 5.59
N ASP A 2 30.09 -17.87 5.11
CA ASP A 2 30.61 -17.35 3.83
C ASP A 2 29.84 -17.78 2.57
N ASN A 3 29.27 -18.98 2.52
CA ASN A 3 28.47 -19.44 1.38
C ASN A 3 27.07 -18.77 1.30
N ILE A 4 26.52 -18.35 2.43
CA ILE A 4 25.24 -17.62 2.48
C ILE A 4 25.46 -16.18 2.05
N LEU A 5 26.52 -15.55 2.49
CA LEU A 5 26.92 -14.20 2.10
C LEU A 5 27.25 -14.11 0.59
N LYS A 6 27.98 -15.07 0.04
CA LYS A 6 28.29 -15.10 -1.41
C LYS A 6 27.07 -15.34 -2.29
N ALA A 7 26.08 -16.10 -1.82
CA ALA A 7 24.81 -16.32 -2.53
C ALA A 7 23.85 -15.13 -2.42
N SER A 8 23.98 -14.29 -1.39
CA SER A 8 23.13 -13.10 -1.18
C SER A 8 23.60 -11.85 -1.95
N LEU A 9 24.89 -11.75 -2.27
CA LEU A 9 25.46 -10.60 -2.97
C LEU A 9 24.80 -10.27 -4.32
N PRO A 10 24.51 -11.23 -5.22
CA PRO A 10 23.82 -10.94 -6.47
C PRO A 10 22.39 -10.41 -6.24
N LYS A 11 21.66 -11.01 -5.29
CA LYS A 11 20.31 -10.56 -4.91
C LYS A 11 20.32 -9.16 -4.29
N LEU A 12 21.31 -8.87 -3.45
CA LEU A 12 21.47 -7.55 -2.84
C LEU A 12 21.73 -6.46 -3.90
N ARG A 13 22.57 -6.79 -4.91
CA ARG A 13 22.81 -5.88 -6.04
C ARG A 13 21.55 -5.66 -6.87
N GLU A 14 20.78 -6.70 -7.14
CA GLU A 14 19.50 -6.61 -7.83
C GLU A 14 18.56 -5.66 -7.08
N LYS A 15 18.35 -5.89 -5.78
CA LYS A 15 17.49 -5.05 -4.92
C LYS A 15 17.99 -3.60 -4.81
N LEU A 16 19.30 -3.38 -4.80
CA LEU A 16 19.86 -2.04 -4.84
C LEU A 16 19.53 -1.33 -6.15
N LEU A 17 19.65 -2.00 -7.28
CA LEU A 17 19.31 -1.44 -8.59
C LEU A 17 17.81 -1.10 -8.68
N GLU A 18 16.95 -1.97 -8.18
CA GLU A 18 15.51 -1.72 -8.09
C GLU A 18 15.21 -0.48 -7.24
N ALA A 19 15.81 -0.37 -6.06
CA ALA A 19 15.64 0.78 -5.17
C ALA A 19 16.17 2.09 -5.81
N LEU A 20 17.30 2.05 -6.50
CA LEU A 20 17.83 3.20 -7.25
C LEU A 20 16.87 3.63 -8.36
N GLN A 21 16.36 2.70 -9.15
CA GLN A 21 15.39 3.00 -10.22
C GLN A 21 14.07 3.58 -9.67
N ALA A 22 13.69 3.25 -8.46
CA ALA A 22 12.51 3.75 -7.81
C ALA A 22 12.69 5.19 -7.27
N VAL A 23 13.80 5.46 -6.60
CA VAL A 23 14.00 6.72 -5.85
C VAL A 23 14.68 7.81 -6.69
N LEU A 24 15.66 7.48 -7.55
CA LEU A 24 16.41 8.47 -8.32
C LEU A 24 15.54 9.38 -9.20
N PRO A 25 14.45 8.92 -9.86
CA PRO A 25 13.58 9.82 -10.61
C PRO A 25 12.94 10.90 -9.73
N ILE A 26 12.56 10.57 -8.50
CA ILE A 26 12.00 11.54 -7.55
C ILE A 26 13.06 12.56 -7.17
N VAL A 27 14.27 12.10 -6.87
CA VAL A 27 15.42 12.98 -6.58
C VAL A 27 15.69 13.91 -7.75
N ALA A 28 15.71 13.39 -8.97
CA ALA A 28 15.93 14.20 -10.18
C ALA A 28 14.83 15.27 -10.37
N ILE A 29 13.56 14.92 -10.16
CA ILE A 29 12.45 15.87 -10.25
C ILE A 29 12.63 16.99 -9.21
N VAL A 30 12.89 16.64 -7.95
CA VAL A 30 13.08 17.63 -6.87
C VAL A 30 14.28 18.53 -7.16
N LEU A 31 15.41 17.98 -7.64
CA LEU A 31 16.57 18.77 -8.05
C LEU A 31 16.26 19.73 -9.19
N VAL A 32 15.57 19.27 -10.23
CA VAL A 32 15.16 20.14 -11.35
C VAL A 32 14.26 21.28 -10.84
N LEU A 33 13.28 20.98 -9.97
CA LEU A 33 12.43 21.99 -9.37
C LEU A 33 13.22 22.99 -8.52
N CYS A 34 14.18 22.49 -7.72
CA CYS A 34 15.05 23.30 -6.86
C CYS A 34 15.86 24.32 -7.67
N PHE A 35 16.42 23.92 -8.82
CA PHE A 35 17.24 24.79 -9.64
C PHE A 35 16.45 25.63 -10.67
N THR A 36 15.12 25.50 -10.70
CA THR A 36 14.27 26.21 -11.69
C THR A 36 13.20 27.07 -11.02
N ILE A 37 12.10 26.48 -10.59
CA ILE A 37 10.89 27.19 -10.18
C ILE A 37 10.60 27.18 -8.68
N ALA A 38 11.24 26.29 -7.92
CA ALA A 38 11.00 26.13 -6.49
C ALA A 38 12.33 26.03 -5.73
N PRO A 39 13.08 27.15 -5.58
CA PRO A 39 14.36 27.13 -4.87
C PRO A 39 14.15 26.67 -3.42
N ILE A 40 14.91 25.64 -3.04
CA ILE A 40 14.86 25.02 -1.71
C ILE A 40 16.08 25.49 -0.92
N SER A 41 15.93 25.70 0.39
CA SER A 41 17.08 26.01 1.23
C SER A 41 18.11 24.87 1.20
N PRO A 42 19.41 25.17 1.26
CA PRO A 42 20.45 24.14 1.28
C PRO A 42 20.25 23.11 2.38
N SER A 43 19.73 23.53 3.52
CA SER A 43 19.39 22.67 4.67
C SER A 43 18.40 21.57 4.30
N ILE A 44 17.25 21.96 3.75
CA ILE A 44 16.20 21.02 3.35
C ILE A 44 16.70 20.12 2.20
N LEU A 45 17.46 20.69 1.26
CA LEU A 45 18.01 19.92 0.14
C LEU A 45 18.98 18.84 0.62
N LEU A 46 19.89 19.17 1.54
CA LEU A 46 20.83 18.20 2.12
C LEU A 46 20.10 17.12 2.93
N CYS A 47 19.10 17.50 3.74
CA CYS A 47 18.25 16.54 4.44
C CYS A 47 17.55 15.58 3.45
N PHE A 48 17.00 16.13 2.36
CA PHE A 48 16.35 15.35 1.31
C PHE A 48 17.29 14.36 0.63
N LEU A 49 18.52 14.79 0.25
CA LEU A 49 19.49 13.92 -0.42
C LEU A 49 20.02 12.81 0.50
N LEU A 50 20.29 13.13 1.77
CA LEU A 50 20.68 12.11 2.75
C LEU A 50 19.50 11.15 3.03
N GLY A 51 18.29 11.70 3.15
CA GLY A 51 17.06 10.90 3.25
C GLY A 51 16.87 9.96 2.07
N ALA A 52 17.12 10.43 0.82
CA ALA A 52 17.07 9.60 -0.37
C ALA A 52 18.05 8.42 -0.33
N ALA A 53 19.29 8.68 0.11
CA ALA A 53 20.27 7.61 0.28
C ALA A 53 19.82 6.57 1.31
N MET A 54 19.26 7.03 2.43
CA MET A 54 18.72 6.13 3.46
C MET A 54 17.50 5.35 2.97
N ILE A 55 16.60 5.95 2.19
CA ILE A 55 15.44 5.29 1.58
C ILE A 55 15.90 4.20 0.61
N ILE A 56 16.90 4.48 -0.25
CA ILE A 56 17.42 3.48 -1.21
C ILE A 56 17.95 2.25 -0.46
N VAL A 57 18.80 2.46 0.54
CA VAL A 57 19.34 1.35 1.36
C VAL A 57 18.23 0.68 2.16
N GLY A 58 17.28 1.46 2.67
CA GLY A 58 16.10 0.98 3.40
C GLY A 58 15.23 0.05 2.57
N ILE A 59 14.85 0.44 1.35
CA ILE A 59 14.07 -0.38 0.42
C ILE A 59 14.82 -1.67 0.08
N MET A 60 16.12 -1.59 -0.22
CA MET A 60 16.96 -2.75 -0.53
C MET A 60 16.89 -3.82 0.60
N PHE A 61 17.11 -3.41 1.84
CA PHE A 61 17.06 -4.34 2.98
C PHE A 61 15.64 -4.82 3.28
N PHE A 62 14.66 -3.91 3.21
CA PHE A 62 13.28 -4.24 3.50
C PHE A 62 12.72 -5.27 2.51
N THR A 63 12.88 -5.07 1.20
CA THR A 63 12.35 -5.99 0.19
C THR A 63 12.94 -7.38 0.32
N LEU A 64 14.27 -7.48 0.55
CA LEU A 64 14.93 -8.75 0.80
C LEU A 64 14.44 -9.39 2.12
N GLY A 65 14.28 -8.59 3.16
CA GLY A 65 13.79 -9.02 4.47
C GLY A 65 12.37 -9.54 4.42
N ALA A 66 11.46 -8.85 3.76
CA ALA A 66 10.05 -9.22 3.61
C ALA A 66 9.90 -10.56 2.85
N GLU A 67 10.67 -10.77 1.78
CA GLU A 67 10.71 -12.05 1.05
C GLU A 67 11.25 -13.21 1.90
N MET A 68 12.18 -12.93 2.81
CA MET A 68 12.79 -13.96 3.65
C MET A 68 12.02 -14.25 4.94
N SER A 69 11.20 -13.31 5.43
CA SER A 69 10.51 -13.42 6.73
C SER A 69 8.99 -13.28 6.61
N MET A 70 8.48 -12.10 6.25
CA MET A 70 7.03 -11.79 6.31
C MET A 70 6.21 -12.72 5.42
N SER A 71 6.62 -12.91 4.17
CA SER A 71 5.92 -13.78 3.23
C SER A 71 5.92 -15.25 3.68
N PRO A 72 7.05 -15.89 4.04
CA PRO A 72 7.04 -17.26 4.55
C PRO A 72 6.28 -17.43 5.88
N MET A 73 6.30 -16.40 6.75
CA MET A 73 5.53 -16.44 7.99
C MET A 73 4.03 -16.43 7.72
N GLY A 74 3.56 -15.48 6.91
CA GLY A 74 2.14 -15.34 6.54
C GLY A 74 1.60 -16.61 5.85
N GLU A 75 2.29 -17.12 4.84
CA GLU A 75 1.89 -18.30 4.09
C GLU A 75 1.75 -19.55 4.99
N ARG A 76 2.75 -19.81 5.85
CA ARG A 76 2.74 -20.97 6.74
C ARG A 76 1.67 -20.86 7.83
N MET A 77 1.44 -19.65 8.36
CA MET A 77 0.39 -19.41 9.35
C MET A 77 -1.00 -19.56 8.69
N GLY A 78 -1.20 -19.04 7.48
CA GLY A 78 -2.44 -19.20 6.72
C GLY A 78 -2.75 -20.67 6.42
N THR A 79 -1.76 -21.39 5.91
CA THR A 79 -1.89 -22.84 5.64
C THR A 79 -2.22 -23.63 6.92
N MET A 80 -1.58 -23.29 8.05
CA MET A 80 -1.83 -23.98 9.32
C MET A 80 -3.24 -23.68 9.85
N LEU A 81 -3.67 -22.43 9.76
CA LEU A 81 -4.97 -21.99 10.24
C LEU A 81 -6.11 -22.77 9.57
N THR A 82 -6.04 -22.95 8.25
CA THR A 82 -7.05 -23.69 7.47
C THR A 82 -6.99 -25.19 7.69
N LYS A 83 -5.82 -25.76 7.96
CA LYS A 83 -5.68 -27.20 8.29
C LYS A 83 -6.44 -27.60 9.55
N THR A 84 -6.67 -26.68 10.48
CA THR A 84 -7.39 -26.98 11.73
C THR A 84 -8.85 -27.30 11.52
N ARG A 85 -9.47 -26.90 10.41
CA ARG A 85 -10.89 -27.06 10.08
C ARG A 85 -11.84 -26.57 11.18
N SER A 86 -11.39 -25.75 12.11
CA SER A 86 -12.15 -25.22 13.24
C SER A 86 -12.54 -23.78 12.96
N LEU A 87 -13.81 -23.53 12.65
CA LEU A 87 -14.31 -22.19 12.36
C LEU A 87 -14.12 -21.19 13.53
N PRO A 88 -14.39 -21.54 14.81
CA PRO A 88 -14.11 -20.64 15.93
C PRO A 88 -12.64 -20.25 16.05
N LEU A 89 -11.73 -21.19 15.76
CA LEU A 89 -10.29 -20.93 15.82
C LEU A 89 -9.87 -20.01 14.66
N ILE A 90 -10.40 -20.21 13.45
CA ILE A 90 -10.16 -19.34 12.29
C ILE A 90 -10.62 -17.91 12.60
N ILE A 91 -11.79 -17.75 13.22
CA ILE A 91 -12.33 -16.44 13.61
C ILE A 91 -11.46 -15.80 14.69
N GLY A 92 -11.17 -16.50 15.79
CA GLY A 92 -10.41 -15.93 16.90
C GLY A 92 -8.98 -15.59 16.53
N VAL A 93 -8.28 -16.51 15.87
CA VAL A 93 -6.90 -16.30 15.42
C VAL A 93 -6.84 -15.30 14.28
N GLY A 94 -7.76 -15.35 13.32
CA GLY A 94 -7.85 -14.38 12.22
C GLY A 94 -8.03 -12.95 12.73
N PHE A 95 -8.93 -12.75 13.70
CA PHE A 95 -9.10 -11.46 14.36
C PHE A 95 -7.81 -11.00 15.03
N LEU A 96 -7.19 -11.86 15.83
CA LEU A 96 -5.96 -11.55 16.54
C LEU A 96 -4.80 -11.21 15.58
N LEU A 97 -4.67 -11.95 14.48
CA LEU A 97 -3.69 -11.68 13.43
C LEU A 97 -3.87 -10.30 12.82
N GLY A 98 -5.08 -9.97 12.35
CA GLY A 98 -5.38 -8.66 11.75
C GLY A 98 -5.19 -7.53 12.75
N PHE A 99 -5.63 -7.72 13.99
CA PHE A 99 -5.47 -6.74 15.06
C PHE A 99 -4.00 -6.45 15.40
N LEU A 100 -3.20 -7.51 15.64
CA LEU A 100 -1.79 -7.36 16.04
C LEU A 100 -0.92 -6.81 14.90
N ILE A 101 -1.16 -7.25 13.65
CA ILE A 101 -0.36 -6.76 12.53
C ILE A 101 -0.64 -5.28 12.23
N THR A 102 -1.88 -4.84 12.45
CA THR A 102 -2.28 -3.45 12.24
C THR A 102 -1.73 -2.52 13.33
N ILE A 103 -1.72 -2.94 14.59
CA ILE A 103 -1.03 -2.17 15.66
C ILE A 103 0.47 -2.03 15.35
N SER A 104 1.03 -3.02 14.69
CA SER A 104 2.44 -3.05 14.28
C SER A 104 2.75 -2.17 13.08
N GLU A 105 1.74 -1.57 12.42
CA GLU A 105 1.97 -0.75 11.24
C GLU A 105 2.43 0.66 11.63
N PRO A 106 3.67 1.07 11.26
CA PRO A 106 4.20 2.38 11.64
C PRO A 106 3.40 3.56 11.06
N ASP A 107 2.87 3.41 9.84
CA ASP A 107 2.12 4.47 9.16
C ASP A 107 0.84 4.83 9.90
N LEU A 108 0.24 3.86 10.62
CA LEU A 108 -0.92 4.12 11.47
C LEU A 108 -0.59 5.04 12.64
N GLN A 109 0.61 4.94 13.20
CA GLN A 109 1.07 5.84 14.26
C GLN A 109 1.29 7.26 13.72
N VAL A 110 1.86 7.37 12.51
CA VAL A 110 2.03 8.67 11.82
C VAL A 110 0.67 9.32 11.61
N LEU A 111 -0.32 8.57 11.10
CA LEU A 111 -1.69 9.09 10.94
C LEU A 111 -2.29 9.52 12.28
N ALA A 112 -2.17 8.71 13.34
CA ALA A 112 -2.72 9.02 14.66
C ALA A 112 -2.13 10.32 15.23
N ASN A 113 -0.84 10.56 15.04
CA ASN A 113 -0.18 11.80 15.48
C ASN A 113 -0.64 13.03 14.69
N GLN A 114 -1.19 12.85 13.49
CA GLN A 114 -1.69 13.94 12.64
C GLN A 114 -3.17 14.28 12.88
N VAL A 115 -3.88 13.52 13.74
CA VAL A 115 -5.31 13.71 14.05
C VAL A 115 -5.49 14.10 15.50
N PRO A 116 -5.32 15.39 15.87
CA PRO A 116 -5.30 15.82 17.27
C PRO A 116 -6.65 15.69 17.99
N SER A 117 -7.75 15.56 17.26
CA SER A 117 -9.11 15.46 17.81
C SER A 117 -9.45 14.10 18.45
N ILE A 118 -8.66 13.06 18.19
CA ILE A 118 -8.86 11.71 18.75
C ILE A 118 -7.59 11.28 19.48
N PRO A 119 -7.68 10.75 20.72
CA PRO A 119 -6.50 10.18 21.39
C PRO A 119 -5.87 9.08 20.53
N ASN A 120 -4.54 9.16 20.30
CA ASN A 120 -3.80 8.26 19.39
C ASN A 120 -4.12 6.79 19.63
N MET A 121 -4.09 6.34 20.90
CA MET A 121 -4.39 4.95 21.24
C MET A 121 -5.83 4.54 20.89
N THR A 122 -6.80 5.43 21.05
CA THR A 122 -8.20 5.16 20.69
C THR A 122 -8.33 4.95 19.19
N LEU A 123 -7.69 5.80 18.39
CA LEU A 123 -7.68 5.68 16.94
C LEU A 123 -6.99 4.39 16.51
N ILE A 124 -5.78 4.12 17.00
CA ILE A 124 -5.00 2.92 16.66
C ILE A 124 -5.76 1.64 17.00
N LEU A 125 -6.30 1.53 18.20
CA LEU A 125 -7.01 0.32 18.64
C LEU A 125 -8.32 0.12 17.87
N SER A 126 -9.06 1.18 17.58
CA SER A 126 -10.31 1.10 16.80
C SER A 126 -10.05 0.67 15.36
N VAL A 127 -9.03 1.25 14.73
CA VAL A 127 -8.58 0.89 13.39
C VAL A 127 -8.10 -0.56 13.34
N ALA A 128 -7.28 -0.98 14.31
CA ALA A 128 -6.79 -2.35 14.41
C ALA A 128 -7.94 -3.37 14.62
N ALA A 129 -8.94 -3.02 15.43
CA ALA A 129 -10.14 -3.83 15.59
C ALA A 129 -10.94 -3.93 14.27
N GLY A 130 -11.03 -2.83 13.53
CA GLY A 130 -11.63 -2.79 12.19
C GLY A 130 -10.93 -3.76 11.23
N VAL A 131 -9.61 -3.71 11.13
CA VAL A 131 -8.83 -4.63 10.28
C VAL A 131 -9.01 -6.08 10.74
N GLY A 132 -8.93 -6.34 12.06
CA GLY A 132 -9.12 -7.68 12.61
C GLY A 132 -10.48 -8.28 12.24
N LEU A 133 -11.56 -7.51 12.37
CA LEU A 133 -12.92 -7.94 11.97
C LEU A 133 -13.01 -8.21 10.47
N PHE A 134 -12.44 -7.32 9.65
CA PHE A 134 -12.52 -7.46 8.20
C PHE A 134 -11.59 -8.53 7.64
N LEU A 135 -10.47 -8.86 8.32
CA LEU A 135 -9.67 -10.03 7.98
C LEU A 135 -10.45 -11.33 8.25
N VAL A 136 -11.20 -11.41 9.35
CA VAL A 136 -12.11 -12.53 9.59
C VAL A 136 -13.18 -12.63 8.49
N LEU A 137 -13.79 -11.51 8.10
CA LEU A 137 -14.75 -11.49 6.99
C LEU A 137 -14.11 -11.95 5.67
N ALA A 138 -12.85 -11.57 5.43
CA ALA A 138 -12.09 -12.02 4.26
C ALA A 138 -11.88 -13.55 4.28
N PHE A 139 -11.54 -14.14 5.42
CA PHE A 139 -11.45 -15.60 5.56
C PHE A 139 -12.80 -16.29 5.38
N LEU A 140 -13.86 -15.76 6.00
CA LEU A 140 -15.21 -16.30 5.85
C LEU A 140 -15.67 -16.23 4.38
N ARG A 141 -15.38 -15.11 3.69
CA ARG A 141 -15.61 -14.98 2.24
C ARG A 141 -14.97 -16.13 1.46
N MET A 142 -13.68 -16.41 1.74
CA MET A 142 -12.93 -17.46 1.05
C MET A 142 -13.50 -18.84 1.35
N LEU A 143 -13.88 -19.10 2.62
CA LEU A 143 -14.43 -20.40 3.03
C LEU A 143 -15.83 -20.66 2.45
N PHE A 144 -16.67 -19.63 2.39
CA PHE A 144 -18.04 -19.74 1.88
C PHE A 144 -18.20 -19.42 0.39
N GLY A 145 -17.10 -19.05 -0.30
CA GLY A 145 -17.11 -18.72 -1.72
C GLY A 145 -17.90 -17.46 -2.07
N ILE A 146 -17.98 -16.48 -1.15
CA ILE A 146 -18.75 -15.24 -1.36
C ILE A 146 -17.97 -14.34 -2.34
N PRO A 147 -18.59 -13.88 -3.45
CA PRO A 147 -17.94 -13.00 -4.41
C PRO A 147 -17.54 -11.66 -3.79
N LEU A 148 -16.27 -11.26 -3.94
CA LEU A 148 -15.74 -9.99 -3.43
C LEU A 148 -16.56 -8.77 -3.87
N PRO A 149 -16.98 -8.62 -5.15
CA PRO A 149 -17.75 -7.45 -5.58
C PRO A 149 -19.03 -7.21 -4.78
N ARG A 150 -19.73 -8.27 -4.34
CA ARG A 150 -20.95 -8.13 -3.53
C ARG A 150 -20.68 -7.53 -2.16
N LEU A 151 -19.58 -7.93 -1.53
CA LEU A 151 -19.15 -7.37 -0.25
C LEU A 151 -18.69 -5.92 -0.41
N LEU A 152 -17.97 -5.60 -1.49
CA LEU A 152 -17.57 -4.24 -1.78
C LEU A 152 -18.77 -3.31 -2.00
N VAL A 153 -19.77 -3.72 -2.79
CA VAL A 153 -21.02 -2.96 -2.96
C VAL A 153 -21.68 -2.70 -1.60
N LEU A 154 -21.83 -3.74 -0.78
CA LEU A 154 -22.45 -3.62 0.54
C LEU A 154 -21.69 -2.63 1.43
N PHE A 155 -20.39 -2.83 1.62
CA PHE A 155 -19.63 -2.05 2.58
C PHE A 155 -19.38 -0.62 2.12
N TYR A 156 -19.11 -0.37 0.84
CA TYR A 156 -19.00 1.00 0.33
C TYR A 156 -20.33 1.76 0.36
N SER A 157 -21.47 1.07 0.18
CA SER A 157 -22.79 1.67 0.41
C SER A 157 -22.97 2.09 1.87
N ILE A 158 -22.54 1.25 2.83
CA ILE A 158 -22.58 1.58 4.26
C ILE A 158 -21.62 2.75 4.57
N ILE A 159 -20.39 2.73 4.01
CA ILE A 159 -19.40 3.81 4.18
C ILE A 159 -19.98 5.15 3.71
N PHE A 160 -20.53 5.23 2.50
CA PHE A 160 -21.08 6.49 1.98
C PHE A 160 -22.35 6.93 2.70
N MET A 161 -23.15 5.99 3.18
CA MET A 161 -24.30 6.30 4.05
C MET A 161 -23.82 6.91 5.39
N LEU A 162 -22.84 6.31 6.05
CA LEU A 162 -22.27 6.85 7.29
C LEU A 162 -21.56 8.19 7.06
N ALA A 163 -20.86 8.35 5.94
CA ALA A 163 -20.16 9.58 5.59
C ALA A 163 -21.09 10.82 5.54
N ALA A 164 -22.39 10.61 5.30
CA ALA A 164 -23.38 11.69 5.31
C ALA A 164 -23.65 12.24 6.74
N PHE A 165 -23.33 11.49 7.78
CA PHE A 165 -23.57 11.85 9.19
C PHE A 165 -22.31 12.27 9.95
N VAL A 166 -21.14 12.11 9.33
CA VAL A 166 -19.83 12.38 9.95
C VAL A 166 -19.42 13.83 9.68
N PRO A 167 -18.85 14.55 10.68
CA PRO A 167 -18.28 15.88 10.46
C PRO A 167 -17.22 15.88 9.34
N LYS A 168 -17.15 16.97 8.56
CA LYS A 168 -16.26 17.07 7.39
C LYS A 168 -14.79 16.87 7.73
N GLU A 169 -14.38 17.23 8.92
CA GLU A 169 -13.02 17.12 9.45
C GLU A 169 -12.57 15.66 9.58
N PHE A 170 -13.50 14.74 9.84
CA PHE A 170 -13.20 13.31 9.96
C PHE A 170 -13.29 12.54 8.64
N LEU A 171 -14.00 13.10 7.63
CA LEU A 171 -14.21 12.37 6.36
C LEU A 171 -12.89 12.04 5.66
N ALA A 172 -12.04 13.04 5.47
CA ALA A 172 -10.78 12.85 4.78
C ALA A 172 -9.87 11.85 5.54
N VAL A 173 -9.76 12.01 6.85
CA VAL A 173 -8.99 11.13 7.73
C VAL A 173 -9.54 9.69 7.74
N ALA A 174 -10.87 9.54 7.75
CA ALA A 174 -11.50 8.22 7.72
C ALA A 174 -11.14 7.46 6.44
N PHE A 175 -11.23 8.10 5.31
CA PHE A 175 -10.84 7.46 4.04
C PHE A 175 -9.33 7.25 3.93
N ASP A 176 -8.50 8.17 4.42
CA ASP A 176 -7.03 8.01 4.47
C ASP A 176 -6.64 6.83 5.35
N SER A 177 -7.36 6.57 6.46
CA SER A 177 -7.06 5.44 7.34
C SER A 177 -7.13 4.08 6.64
N GLY A 178 -8.01 3.93 5.64
CA GLY A 178 -8.10 2.71 4.84
C GLY A 178 -6.85 2.43 4.01
N GLY A 179 -6.16 3.48 3.54
CA GLY A 179 -4.90 3.35 2.81
C GLY A 179 -3.69 3.19 3.74
N VAL A 180 -3.62 3.97 4.81
CA VAL A 180 -2.49 3.99 5.75
C VAL A 180 -2.31 2.67 6.50
N THR A 181 -3.37 1.91 6.75
CA THR A 181 -3.30 0.62 7.45
C THR A 181 -2.76 -0.53 6.61
N THR A 182 -2.60 -0.32 5.32
CA THR A 182 -2.08 -1.32 4.38
C THR A 182 -0.66 -0.94 3.93
N GLY A 183 0.24 -0.82 4.89
CA GLY A 183 1.62 -0.40 4.71
C GLY A 183 2.61 -1.56 4.55
N PRO A 184 3.91 -1.26 4.73
CA PRO A 184 5.00 -2.18 4.38
C PRO A 184 5.05 -3.45 5.23
N MET A 185 4.48 -3.46 6.44
CA MET A 185 4.47 -4.66 7.28
C MET A 185 3.21 -5.48 7.05
N THR A 186 2.07 -4.83 6.96
CA THR A 186 0.75 -5.45 6.86
C THR A 186 0.55 -6.16 5.52
N VAL A 187 0.93 -5.51 4.41
CA VAL A 187 0.67 -6.03 3.06
C VAL A 187 1.38 -7.36 2.78
N PRO A 188 2.72 -7.49 2.91
CA PRO A 188 3.40 -8.74 2.59
C PRO A 188 2.89 -9.91 3.42
N PHE A 189 2.53 -9.64 4.68
CA PHE A 189 2.03 -10.66 5.59
C PHE A 189 0.60 -11.09 5.24
N ILE A 190 -0.35 -10.14 5.07
CA ILE A 190 -1.76 -10.45 4.78
C ILE A 190 -1.88 -11.12 3.41
N MET A 191 -1.15 -10.65 2.39
CA MET A 191 -1.17 -11.27 1.07
C MET A 191 -0.64 -12.70 1.12
N ALA A 192 0.49 -12.94 1.78
CA ALA A 192 1.03 -14.28 1.96
C ALA A 192 0.11 -15.18 2.79
N LEU A 193 -0.55 -14.61 3.81
CA LEU A 193 -1.57 -15.31 4.59
C LEU A 193 -2.75 -15.76 3.71
N GLY A 194 -3.17 -14.92 2.78
CA GLY A 194 -4.19 -15.25 1.77
C GLY A 194 -3.79 -16.41 0.87
N VAL A 195 -2.56 -16.38 0.34
CA VAL A 195 -2.00 -17.49 -0.44
C VAL A 195 -1.98 -18.77 0.39
N GLY A 196 -1.54 -18.71 1.65
CA GLY A 196 -1.51 -19.86 2.56
C GLY A 196 -2.90 -20.42 2.86
N VAL A 197 -3.90 -19.56 3.04
CA VAL A 197 -5.31 -19.97 3.24
C VAL A 197 -5.88 -20.60 1.96
N ALA A 198 -5.59 -20.03 0.79
CA ALA A 198 -6.05 -20.53 -0.50
C ALA A 198 -5.41 -21.87 -0.90
N ALA A 199 -4.15 -22.12 -0.50
CA ALA A 199 -3.37 -23.30 -0.91
C ALA A 199 -4.00 -24.66 -0.52
N ILE A 200 -4.94 -24.68 0.44
CA ILE A 200 -5.62 -25.91 0.86
C ILE A 200 -6.84 -26.21 -0.01
N ARG A 201 -7.34 -25.22 -0.75
CA ARG A 201 -8.44 -25.41 -1.68
C ARG A 201 -7.89 -25.97 -2.99
N SER A 202 -8.45 -27.12 -3.41
CA SER A 202 -8.06 -27.80 -4.65
C SER A 202 -8.86 -27.33 -5.87
N ASP A 203 -9.69 -26.27 -5.74
CA ASP A 203 -10.51 -25.77 -6.81
C ASP A 203 -9.77 -24.76 -7.72
N ARG A 204 -10.24 -24.62 -8.96
CA ARG A 204 -9.64 -23.70 -9.96
C ARG A 204 -9.69 -22.21 -9.55
N HIS A 205 -10.48 -21.87 -8.54
CA HIS A 205 -10.66 -20.50 -8.06
C HIS A 205 -9.83 -20.18 -6.80
N ALA A 206 -9.06 -21.13 -6.29
CA ALA A 206 -8.23 -20.93 -5.10
C ALA A 206 -7.22 -19.78 -5.29
N ALA A 207 -6.59 -19.70 -6.47
CA ALA A 207 -5.67 -18.62 -6.79
C ALA A 207 -6.37 -17.25 -6.86
N ASP A 208 -7.57 -17.18 -7.47
CA ASP A 208 -8.35 -15.95 -7.57
C ASP A 208 -8.78 -15.45 -6.18
N ASP A 209 -9.10 -16.35 -5.27
CA ASP A 209 -9.55 -16.04 -3.91
C ASP A 209 -8.41 -15.65 -2.96
N SER A 210 -7.13 -15.91 -3.31
CA SER A 210 -5.97 -15.48 -2.50
C SER A 210 -5.82 -13.96 -2.42
N PHE A 211 -6.39 -13.24 -3.38
CA PHE A 211 -6.47 -11.78 -3.41
C PHE A 211 -7.80 -11.27 -2.84
N GLY A 212 -7.85 -9.99 -2.53
CA GLY A 212 -9.01 -9.30 -1.97
C GLY A 212 -9.05 -9.29 -0.44
N LEU A 213 -7.99 -9.76 0.23
CA LEU A 213 -7.86 -9.67 1.68
C LEU A 213 -7.51 -8.24 2.10
N VAL A 214 -6.50 -7.65 1.46
CA VAL A 214 -6.06 -6.27 1.73
C VAL A 214 -7.21 -5.31 1.44
N ALA A 215 -7.97 -5.55 0.35
CA ALA A 215 -9.17 -4.79 0.00
C ALA A 215 -10.20 -4.72 1.13
N LEU A 216 -10.54 -5.85 1.73
CA LEU A 216 -11.48 -5.88 2.87
C LEU A 216 -10.85 -5.30 4.14
N CYS A 217 -9.56 -5.56 4.39
CA CYS A 217 -8.84 -4.98 5.50
C CYS A 217 -8.76 -3.45 5.44
N SER A 218 -8.82 -2.83 4.25
CA SER A 218 -8.90 -1.37 4.08
C SER A 218 -10.29 -0.80 4.42
N VAL A 219 -11.35 -1.57 4.26
CA VAL A 219 -12.73 -1.15 4.58
C VAL A 219 -12.94 -0.99 6.09
N GLY A 220 -12.35 -1.88 6.89
CA GLY A 220 -12.48 -1.88 8.34
C GLY A 220 -12.07 -0.56 9.01
N PRO A 221 -10.86 -0.05 8.75
CA PRO A 221 -10.39 1.25 9.21
C PRO A 221 -11.31 2.40 8.86
N ILE A 222 -11.76 2.48 7.60
CA ILE A 222 -12.67 3.54 7.15
C ILE A 222 -13.92 3.56 8.03
N LEU A 223 -14.56 2.41 8.21
CA LEU A 223 -15.75 2.28 9.05
C LEU A 223 -15.45 2.61 10.51
N ALA A 224 -14.34 2.14 11.06
CA ALA A 224 -13.94 2.42 12.43
C ALA A 224 -13.78 3.92 12.67
N VAL A 225 -13.08 4.65 11.79
CA VAL A 225 -12.86 6.08 11.93
C VAL A 225 -14.13 6.89 11.65
N LEU A 226 -15.00 6.46 10.73
CA LEU A 226 -16.32 7.09 10.55
C LEU A 226 -17.17 6.97 11.82
N ILE A 227 -17.19 5.81 12.47
CA ILE A 227 -17.90 5.60 13.74
C ILE A 227 -17.30 6.45 14.85
N LEU A 228 -15.96 6.54 14.93
CA LEU A 228 -15.28 7.43 15.88
C LEU A 228 -15.65 8.91 15.62
N GLY A 229 -15.68 9.33 14.35
CA GLY A 229 -16.06 10.69 13.97
C GLY A 229 -17.49 11.08 14.39
N ILE A 230 -18.42 10.10 14.45
CA ILE A 230 -19.78 10.32 14.99
C ILE A 230 -19.73 10.41 16.52
N ALA A 231 -18.89 9.61 17.19
CA ALA A 231 -18.80 9.54 18.65
C ALA A 231 -18.01 10.73 19.26
N PHE A 232 -16.92 11.12 18.59
CA PHE A 232 -16.09 12.25 18.98
C PHE A 232 -16.52 13.49 18.18
N GLN A 233 -17.24 14.40 18.82
CA GLN A 233 -17.55 15.68 18.20
C GLN A 233 -16.25 16.45 17.95
N ALA A 234 -16.09 17.00 16.74
CA ALA A 234 -14.93 17.80 16.38
C ALA A 234 -14.82 18.99 17.34
N SER A 235 -13.88 18.95 18.26
CA SER A 235 -13.40 20.15 18.95
C SER A 235 -12.47 20.88 17.98
N ASP A 236 -12.41 22.22 18.04
CA ASP A 236 -11.53 23.08 17.23
C ASP A 236 -10.06 22.65 17.37
N SER A 237 -9.68 21.60 16.65
CA SER A 237 -8.32 21.09 16.65
C SER A 237 -7.55 21.77 15.53
N THR A 238 -6.69 22.69 15.92
CA THR A 238 -5.73 23.32 15.01
C THR A 238 -4.61 22.33 14.71
N TYR A 239 -4.48 21.95 13.44
CA TYR A 239 -3.31 21.23 12.96
C TYR A 239 -2.06 22.13 13.09
N ILE A 240 -1.02 21.62 13.75
CA ILE A 240 0.28 22.30 13.86
C ILE A 240 1.17 21.76 12.74
N PRO A 241 1.55 22.57 11.74
CA PRO A 241 2.47 22.14 10.69
C PRO A 241 3.80 21.67 11.28
N PRO A 242 4.44 20.63 10.71
CA PRO A 242 5.77 20.22 11.13
C PRO A 242 6.77 21.38 10.94
N VAL A 243 7.63 21.58 11.94
CA VAL A 243 8.69 22.58 11.87
C VAL A 243 9.70 22.15 10.82
N LEU A 244 10.00 23.05 9.86
CA LEU A 244 11.01 22.79 8.86
C LEU A 244 12.40 22.81 9.52
N PRO A 245 13.27 21.82 9.24
CA PRO A 245 14.61 21.79 9.83
C PRO A 245 15.46 22.93 9.31
N GLU A 246 16.00 23.73 10.23
CA GLU A 246 17.08 24.69 9.95
C GLU A 246 18.40 24.04 10.29
N VAL A 247 19.23 23.79 9.28
CA VAL A 247 20.54 23.15 9.41
C VAL A 247 21.58 24.07 8.79
N ASN A 248 22.52 24.54 9.58
CA ASN A 248 23.52 25.50 9.13
C ASN A 248 24.82 24.83 8.65
N ASP A 249 25.10 23.63 9.15
CA ASP A 249 26.31 22.88 8.81
C ASP A 249 26.08 21.36 8.78
N SER A 250 27.13 20.63 8.40
CA SER A 250 27.11 19.16 8.31
C SER A 250 27.00 18.46 9.67
N VAL A 251 27.38 19.13 10.76
CA VAL A 251 27.31 18.58 12.11
C VAL A 251 25.85 18.62 12.59
N GLU A 252 25.17 19.75 12.39
CA GLU A 252 23.73 19.88 12.67
C GLU A 252 22.90 18.92 11.84
N LEU A 253 23.25 18.74 10.54
CA LEU A 253 22.62 17.73 9.69
C LEU A 253 22.77 16.34 10.28
N TRP A 254 23.99 15.97 10.70
CA TRP A 254 24.23 14.68 11.32
C TRP A 254 23.46 14.53 12.64
N GLN A 255 23.39 15.58 13.47
CA GLN A 255 22.64 15.57 14.72
C GLN A 255 21.15 15.32 14.49
N LEU A 256 20.55 15.96 13.48
CA LEU A 256 19.15 15.77 13.13
C LEU A 256 18.82 14.27 12.83
N PHE A 257 19.64 13.62 12.02
CA PHE A 257 19.46 12.19 11.73
C PHE A 257 19.83 11.30 12.92
N ARG A 258 20.85 11.66 13.70
CA ARG A 258 21.24 10.95 14.92
C ARG A 258 20.16 10.98 15.99
N GLU A 259 19.40 12.05 16.10
CA GLU A 259 18.26 12.17 17.02
C GLU A 259 17.02 11.44 16.51
N GLY A 260 16.79 11.43 15.19
CA GLY A 260 15.69 10.71 14.56
C GLY A 260 15.86 9.19 14.59
N LEU A 261 17.06 8.68 14.31
CA LEU A 261 17.34 7.24 14.23
C LEU A 261 16.90 6.43 15.47
N PRO A 262 17.23 6.81 16.73
CA PRO A 262 16.81 6.06 17.92
C PRO A 262 15.29 5.96 18.06
N THR A 263 14.57 6.99 17.62
CA THR A 263 13.09 7.00 17.63
C THR A 263 12.57 5.89 16.73
N TYR A 264 13.03 5.80 15.48
CA TYR A 264 12.60 4.76 14.55
C TYR A 264 13.15 3.37 14.91
N PHE A 265 14.34 3.28 15.53
CA PHE A 265 14.81 2.01 16.11
C PHE A 265 13.83 1.48 17.15
N LYS A 266 13.38 2.32 18.07
CA LYS A 266 12.43 1.94 19.11
C LYS A 266 11.05 1.64 18.52
N GLU A 267 10.57 2.49 17.62
CA GLU A 267 9.25 2.38 16.99
C GLU A 267 9.14 1.05 16.21
N ILE A 268 10.09 0.76 15.34
CA ILE A 268 10.07 -0.49 14.55
C ILE A 268 10.31 -1.72 15.42
N ALA A 269 11.13 -1.63 16.46
CA ALA A 269 11.28 -2.75 17.42
C ALA A 269 9.96 -3.07 18.13
N THR A 270 9.26 -2.04 18.60
CA THR A 270 7.94 -2.22 19.25
C THR A 270 6.87 -2.69 18.27
N SER A 271 6.92 -2.24 17.03
CA SER A 271 6.00 -2.64 15.96
C SER A 271 6.21 -4.10 15.51
N LEU A 272 7.46 -4.56 15.39
CA LEU A 272 7.76 -5.95 15.02
C LEU A 272 7.50 -6.96 16.15
N LEU A 273 7.56 -6.51 17.39
CA LEU A 273 7.46 -7.40 18.55
C LEU A 273 6.18 -8.25 18.59
N PRO A 274 4.95 -7.70 18.36
CA PRO A 274 3.72 -8.51 18.34
C PRO A 274 3.75 -9.59 17.26
N ILE A 275 4.30 -9.30 16.09
CA ILE A 275 4.41 -10.25 14.97
C ILE A 275 5.38 -11.38 15.33
N ILE A 276 6.53 -11.03 15.91
CA ILE A 276 7.55 -12.02 16.34
C ILE A 276 7.00 -12.93 17.45
N LEU A 277 6.34 -12.35 18.44
CA LEU A 277 5.73 -13.11 19.54
C LEU A 277 4.64 -14.05 19.01
N MET A 278 3.78 -13.56 18.14
CA MET A 278 2.73 -14.36 17.53
C MET A 278 3.31 -15.51 16.70
N PHE A 279 4.30 -15.24 15.84
CA PHE A 279 4.98 -16.28 15.09
C PHE A 279 5.65 -17.30 16.03
N GLY A 280 6.26 -16.84 17.14
CA GLY A 280 6.84 -17.70 18.18
C GLY A 280 5.81 -18.66 18.78
N VAL A 281 4.62 -18.17 19.11
CA VAL A 281 3.51 -19.00 19.60
C VAL A 281 3.11 -20.04 18.54
N PHE A 282 2.91 -19.63 17.28
CA PHE A 282 2.60 -20.56 16.19
C PHE A 282 3.71 -21.58 15.97
N GLN A 283 4.98 -21.17 16.07
CA GLN A 283 6.12 -22.06 15.94
C GLN A 283 6.13 -23.16 17.02
N LEU A 284 5.85 -22.78 18.29
CA LEU A 284 5.85 -23.72 19.42
C LEU A 284 4.65 -24.68 19.38
N VAL A 285 3.47 -24.16 19.05
CA VAL A 285 2.22 -24.94 19.13
C VAL A 285 1.98 -25.76 17.88
N ALA A 286 2.25 -25.21 16.69
CA ALA A 286 1.70 -25.74 15.45
C ALA A 286 2.72 -25.97 14.32
N LEU A 287 3.60 -25.00 14.03
CA LEU A 287 4.43 -25.04 12.82
C LEU A 287 5.59 -26.00 12.92
N LYS A 288 6.27 -26.06 14.06
CA LYS A 288 7.42 -26.95 14.35
C LYS A 288 8.47 -26.98 13.23
N LEU A 289 8.83 -25.78 12.74
CA LEU A 289 9.79 -25.61 11.64
C LEU A 289 11.19 -26.03 12.06
N ASP A 290 11.98 -26.45 11.08
CA ASP A 290 13.39 -26.78 11.25
C ASP A 290 14.24 -25.53 11.57
N LYS A 291 15.37 -25.74 12.27
CA LYS A 291 16.26 -24.66 12.70
C LYS A 291 16.79 -23.80 11.54
N ARG A 292 16.97 -24.40 10.35
CA ARG A 292 17.48 -23.69 9.18
C ARG A 292 16.44 -22.69 8.65
N THR A 293 15.17 -23.07 8.59
CA THR A 293 14.06 -22.21 8.20
C THR A 293 13.86 -21.08 9.21
N ILE A 294 13.88 -21.39 10.52
CA ILE A 294 13.80 -20.37 11.58
C ILE A 294 14.95 -19.38 11.46
N GLY A 295 16.19 -19.88 11.27
CA GLY A 295 17.36 -19.03 11.07
C GLY A 295 17.23 -18.10 9.86
N ARG A 296 16.67 -18.60 8.74
CA ARG A 296 16.40 -17.78 7.55
C ARG A 296 15.36 -16.69 7.83
N ILE A 297 14.28 -17.01 8.54
CA ILE A 297 13.23 -16.05 8.93
C ILE A 297 13.83 -15.00 9.88
N ALA A 298 14.64 -15.40 10.87
CA ALA A 298 15.28 -14.47 11.80
C ALA A 298 16.22 -13.47 11.09
N VAL A 299 17.02 -13.95 10.13
CA VAL A 299 17.86 -13.06 9.28
C VAL A 299 16.99 -12.14 8.44
N GLY A 300 15.89 -12.65 7.87
CA GLY A 300 14.91 -11.84 7.14
C GLY A 300 14.30 -10.75 8.02
N LEU A 301 13.90 -11.06 9.24
CA LEU A 301 13.39 -10.08 10.21
C LEU A 301 14.42 -9.00 10.56
N ALA A 302 15.70 -9.37 10.70
CA ALA A 302 16.76 -8.39 10.91
C ALA A 302 16.91 -7.44 9.71
N TYR A 303 16.84 -7.95 8.49
CA TYR A 303 16.84 -7.13 7.27
C TYR A 303 15.60 -6.24 7.19
N THR A 304 14.39 -6.77 7.46
CA THR A 304 13.16 -5.99 7.53
C THR A 304 13.27 -4.86 8.55
N TYR A 305 13.77 -5.16 9.75
CA TYR A 305 13.98 -4.19 10.82
C TYR A 305 14.91 -3.05 10.40
N MET A 306 16.12 -3.37 9.94
CA MET A 306 17.09 -2.37 9.50
C MET A 306 16.60 -1.59 8.29
N GLY A 307 15.94 -2.28 7.35
CA GLY A 307 15.35 -1.67 6.16
C GLY A 307 14.30 -0.63 6.52
N LEU A 308 13.36 -0.96 7.38
CA LEU A 308 12.30 -0.04 7.83
C LEU A 308 12.84 1.14 8.64
N VAL A 309 13.81 0.91 9.53
CA VAL A 309 14.45 2.01 10.31
C VAL A 309 15.07 3.03 9.37
N LEU A 310 15.87 2.58 8.41
CA LEU A 310 16.52 3.48 7.44
C LEU A 310 15.50 4.16 6.53
N PHE A 311 14.52 3.40 6.04
CA PHE A 311 13.47 3.90 5.16
C PHE A 311 12.64 5.00 5.86
N LEU A 312 12.10 4.72 7.06
CA LEU A 312 11.26 5.68 7.78
C LEU A 312 12.06 6.89 8.28
N THR A 313 13.31 6.72 8.69
CA THR A 313 14.18 7.85 9.02
C THR A 313 14.37 8.75 7.79
N GLY A 314 14.74 8.16 6.64
CA GLY A 314 14.92 8.91 5.40
C GLY A 314 13.64 9.60 4.92
N ALA A 315 12.50 8.93 5.05
CA ALA A 315 11.20 9.46 4.65
C ALA A 315 10.73 10.61 5.54
N ASN A 316 10.75 10.43 6.86
CA ASN A 316 10.23 11.44 7.78
C ASN A 316 11.20 12.61 8.00
N VAL A 317 12.52 12.36 8.10
CA VAL A 317 13.51 13.41 8.36
C VAL A 317 13.91 14.14 7.06
N GLY A 318 13.94 13.43 5.92
CA GLY A 318 14.40 13.97 4.65
C GLY A 318 13.27 14.38 3.71
N PHE A 319 12.35 13.46 3.39
CA PHE A 319 11.34 13.66 2.35
C PHE A 319 10.16 14.51 2.82
N MET A 320 9.69 14.32 4.04
CA MET A 320 8.52 15.06 4.58
C MET A 320 8.73 16.57 4.58
N PRO A 321 9.86 17.14 5.10
CA PRO A 321 10.12 18.58 5.05
C PRO A 321 10.23 19.10 3.61
N ALA A 322 10.88 18.36 2.73
CA ALA A 322 11.04 18.74 1.33
C ALA A 322 9.71 18.77 0.58
N GLY A 323 8.84 17.76 0.80
CA GLY A 323 7.50 17.72 0.25
C GLY A 323 6.66 18.92 0.70
N ASN A 324 6.63 19.20 2.00
CA ASN A 324 5.89 20.32 2.56
C ASN A 324 6.38 21.67 1.99
N TYR A 325 7.68 21.90 1.98
CA TYR A 325 8.27 23.13 1.45
C TYR A 325 7.98 23.32 -0.04
N LEU A 326 8.14 22.25 -0.85
CA LEU A 326 7.81 22.29 -2.28
C LEU A 326 6.34 22.64 -2.52
N GLY A 327 5.43 22.06 -1.74
CA GLY A 327 4.01 22.39 -1.77
C GLY A 327 3.74 23.87 -1.52
N GLN A 328 4.36 24.42 -0.48
CA GLN A 328 4.23 25.83 -0.13
C GLN A 328 4.74 26.74 -1.25
N VAL A 329 5.94 26.49 -1.76
CA VAL A 329 6.55 27.33 -2.80
C VAL A 329 5.78 27.27 -4.10
N LEU A 330 5.42 26.06 -4.57
CA LEU A 330 4.71 25.88 -5.85
C LEU A 330 3.29 26.46 -5.82
N ALA A 331 2.56 26.29 -4.73
CA ALA A 331 1.21 26.81 -4.60
C ALA A 331 1.17 28.33 -4.32
N GLY A 332 2.25 28.87 -3.75
CA GLY A 332 2.41 30.33 -3.51
C GLY A 332 2.72 31.14 -4.77
N GLN A 333 3.07 30.50 -5.89
CA GLN A 333 3.39 31.19 -7.15
C GLN A 333 2.13 31.69 -7.87
N SER A 334 2.29 32.71 -8.72
CA SER A 334 1.20 33.22 -9.58
C SER A 334 0.65 32.16 -10.54
N PHE A 335 1.48 31.20 -10.94
CA PHE A 335 1.16 30.06 -11.81
C PHE A 335 0.91 28.74 -11.03
N ARG A 336 0.30 28.83 -9.85
CA ARG A 336 0.07 27.70 -8.90
C ARG A 336 -0.52 26.42 -9.53
N TRP A 337 -1.20 26.53 -10.66
CA TRP A 337 -1.73 25.37 -11.39
C TRP A 337 -0.66 24.41 -11.92
N VAL A 338 0.61 24.85 -11.98
CA VAL A 338 1.74 23.99 -12.32
C VAL A 338 1.94 22.86 -11.29
N LEU A 339 1.42 23.02 -10.07
CA LEU A 339 1.42 21.98 -9.05
C LEU A 339 0.71 20.70 -9.52
N ILE A 340 -0.29 20.81 -10.41
CA ILE A 340 -1.03 19.64 -10.93
C ILE A 340 -0.12 18.74 -11.78
N PRO A 341 0.48 19.19 -12.90
CA PRO A 341 1.35 18.34 -13.71
C PRO A 341 2.60 17.91 -12.95
N ILE A 342 3.14 18.73 -12.05
CA ILE A 342 4.26 18.32 -11.16
C ILE A 342 3.81 17.23 -10.21
N GLY A 343 2.67 17.38 -9.55
CA GLY A 343 2.10 16.36 -8.69
C GLY A 343 1.83 15.05 -9.44
N MET A 344 1.32 15.12 -10.66
CA MET A 344 1.13 13.94 -11.52
C MET A 344 2.47 13.24 -11.82
N LEU A 345 3.51 14.00 -12.15
CA LEU A 345 4.84 13.45 -12.42
C LEU A 345 5.45 12.80 -11.19
N ILE A 346 5.36 13.46 -10.04
CA ILE A 346 5.82 12.90 -8.76
C ILE A 346 5.03 11.64 -8.42
N GLY A 347 3.70 11.68 -8.53
CA GLY A 347 2.83 10.53 -8.26
C GLY A 347 3.12 9.31 -9.13
N TYR A 348 3.51 9.52 -10.39
CA TYR A 348 3.92 8.44 -11.28
C TYR A 348 5.14 7.67 -10.78
N PHE A 349 6.12 8.37 -10.19
CA PHE A 349 7.36 7.74 -9.72
C PHE A 349 7.27 7.32 -8.24
N ILE A 350 6.48 8.01 -7.41
CA ILE A 350 6.47 7.76 -5.97
C ILE A 350 5.93 6.39 -5.62
N VAL A 351 4.94 5.89 -6.38
CA VAL A 351 4.38 4.56 -6.17
C VAL A 351 5.38 3.44 -6.45
N LYS A 352 6.38 3.70 -7.31
CA LYS A 352 7.47 2.73 -7.55
C LYS A 352 8.44 2.63 -6.38
N ALA A 353 8.53 3.70 -5.58
CA ALA A 353 9.34 3.74 -4.37
C ALA A 353 8.59 3.19 -3.14
N GLU A 354 7.34 2.76 -3.31
CA GLU A 354 6.54 2.12 -2.27
C GLU A 354 7.00 0.66 -2.06
N PRO A 355 7.55 0.29 -0.90
CA PRO A 355 8.09 -1.06 -0.71
C PRO A 355 7.06 -2.18 -0.87
N ALA A 356 5.82 -1.92 -0.42
CA ALA A 356 4.72 -2.87 -0.52
C ALA A 356 4.25 -3.12 -1.95
N VAL A 357 4.36 -2.12 -2.85
CA VAL A 357 4.02 -2.24 -4.28
C VAL A 357 4.92 -3.24 -4.99
N TYR A 358 6.20 -3.26 -4.63
CA TYR A 358 7.12 -4.26 -5.17
C TYR A 358 6.66 -5.69 -4.84
N VAL A 359 6.30 -5.93 -3.56
CA VAL A 359 5.82 -7.24 -3.10
C VAL A 359 4.54 -7.64 -3.82
N LEU A 360 3.58 -6.71 -3.95
CA LEU A 360 2.33 -6.94 -4.68
C LEU A 360 2.60 -7.34 -6.15
N ASN A 361 3.39 -6.53 -6.87
CA ASN A 361 3.67 -6.77 -8.29
C ASN A 361 4.28 -8.15 -8.53
N LYS A 362 5.24 -8.54 -7.68
CA LYS A 362 5.88 -9.85 -7.74
C LYS A 362 4.91 -10.99 -7.42
N GLN A 363 4.09 -10.83 -6.40
CA GLN A 363 3.10 -11.85 -6.03
C GLN A 363 2.02 -12.01 -7.10
N VAL A 364 1.58 -10.93 -7.74
CA VAL A 364 0.63 -10.99 -8.87
C VAL A 364 1.26 -11.76 -10.04
N GLU A 365 2.51 -11.48 -10.38
CA GLU A 365 3.23 -12.19 -11.44
C GLU A 365 3.38 -13.68 -11.14
N GLU A 366 3.76 -14.05 -9.91
CA GLU A 366 3.90 -15.43 -9.45
C GLU A 366 2.56 -16.20 -9.46
N VAL A 367 1.49 -15.61 -8.91
CA VAL A 367 0.18 -16.28 -8.83
C VAL A 367 -0.51 -16.39 -10.19
N THR A 368 -0.20 -15.48 -11.12
CA THR A 368 -0.74 -15.52 -12.49
C THR A 368 0.15 -16.27 -13.50
N ASP A 369 1.20 -16.97 -13.02
CA ASP A 369 2.19 -17.66 -13.88
C ASP A 369 2.74 -16.74 -14.98
N GLY A 370 2.97 -15.46 -14.67
CA GLY A 370 3.48 -14.44 -15.59
C GLY A 370 2.45 -13.89 -16.58
N ALA A 371 1.18 -14.28 -16.50
CA ALA A 371 0.12 -13.73 -17.38
C ALA A 371 -0.06 -12.22 -17.18
N ILE A 372 0.18 -11.73 -15.95
CA ILE A 372 0.29 -10.32 -15.61
C ILE A 372 1.73 -10.08 -15.15
N SER A 373 2.55 -9.42 -15.97
CA SER A 373 3.93 -9.11 -15.59
C SER A 373 3.96 -8.03 -14.52
N ALA A 374 4.94 -8.11 -13.60
CA ALA A 374 5.19 -7.10 -12.57
C ALA A 374 5.35 -5.69 -13.18
N GLN A 375 5.96 -5.60 -14.38
CA GLN A 375 6.12 -4.34 -15.10
C GLN A 375 4.78 -3.75 -15.57
N ALA A 376 3.88 -4.57 -16.14
CA ALA A 376 2.56 -4.10 -16.57
C ALA A 376 1.72 -3.62 -15.39
N MET A 377 1.76 -4.36 -14.28
CA MET A 377 1.11 -3.98 -13.03
C MET A 377 1.66 -2.66 -12.49
N GLY A 378 2.98 -2.53 -12.42
CA GLY A 378 3.64 -1.30 -11.98
C GLY A 378 3.31 -0.08 -12.85
N MET A 379 3.18 -0.24 -14.17
CA MET A 379 2.75 0.85 -15.07
C MET A 379 1.29 1.26 -14.83
N ALA A 380 0.38 0.30 -14.64
CA ALA A 380 -1.02 0.57 -14.36
C ALA A 380 -1.18 1.33 -13.03
N LEU A 381 -0.44 0.92 -11.99
CA LEU A 381 -0.39 1.61 -10.71
C LEU A 381 0.19 3.03 -10.84
N SER A 382 1.32 3.19 -11.53
CA SER A 382 1.95 4.50 -11.75
C SER A 382 1.01 5.46 -12.48
N ALA A 383 0.31 5.01 -13.51
CA ALA A 383 -0.67 5.83 -14.23
C ALA A 383 -1.86 6.22 -13.33
N GLY A 384 -2.37 5.27 -12.54
CA GLY A 384 -3.44 5.52 -11.57
C GLY A 384 -3.05 6.55 -10.52
N VAL A 385 -1.93 6.35 -9.86
CA VAL A 385 -1.45 7.26 -8.82
C VAL A 385 -1.10 8.64 -9.40
N SER A 386 -0.52 8.70 -10.60
CA SER A 386 -0.29 9.97 -11.31
C SER A 386 -1.57 10.78 -11.46
N LEU A 387 -2.62 10.17 -11.99
CA LEU A 387 -3.92 10.83 -12.15
C LEU A 387 -4.51 11.26 -10.80
N SER A 388 -4.41 10.39 -9.80
CA SER A 388 -4.91 10.65 -8.45
C SER A 388 -4.26 11.86 -7.81
N VAL A 389 -2.93 11.93 -7.87
CA VAL A 389 -2.18 13.07 -7.29
C VAL A 389 -2.53 14.36 -8.02
N GLY A 390 -2.70 14.32 -9.36
CA GLY A 390 -3.20 15.45 -10.11
C GLY A 390 -4.56 15.94 -9.61
N LEU A 391 -5.53 15.03 -9.42
CA LEU A 391 -6.86 15.35 -8.89
C LEU A 391 -6.78 15.85 -7.44
N ALA A 392 -5.89 15.29 -6.61
CA ALA A 392 -5.65 15.75 -5.25
C ALA A 392 -5.10 17.19 -5.23
N MET A 393 -4.18 17.53 -6.13
CA MET A 393 -3.69 18.91 -6.26
C MET A 393 -4.79 19.87 -6.74
N VAL A 394 -5.66 19.46 -7.68
CA VAL A 394 -6.86 20.25 -8.05
C VAL A 394 -7.71 20.52 -6.81
N ARG A 395 -7.96 19.49 -6.02
CA ARG A 395 -8.76 19.62 -4.80
C ARG A 395 -8.14 20.60 -3.80
N VAL A 396 -6.85 20.47 -3.51
CA VAL A 396 -6.13 21.38 -2.59
C VAL A 396 -6.20 22.83 -3.08
N LEU A 397 -6.03 23.08 -4.39
CA LEU A 397 -6.05 24.43 -4.96
C LEU A 397 -7.45 25.05 -5.02
N THR A 398 -8.51 24.24 -4.99
CA THR A 398 -9.92 24.69 -5.16
C THR A 398 -10.76 24.57 -3.90
N GLY A 399 -10.32 23.81 -2.88
CA GLY A 399 -11.10 23.55 -1.67
C GLY A 399 -12.35 22.69 -1.88
N VAL A 400 -12.44 21.95 -3.01
CA VAL A 400 -13.60 21.08 -3.31
C VAL A 400 -13.62 19.89 -2.35
N SER A 401 -14.81 19.56 -1.83
CA SER A 401 -14.97 18.41 -0.92
C SER A 401 -14.49 17.11 -1.53
N ILE A 402 -13.80 16.29 -0.73
CA ILE A 402 -13.27 14.99 -1.13
C ILE A 402 -14.35 14.03 -1.67
N LEU A 403 -15.59 14.14 -1.19
CA LEU A 403 -16.69 13.28 -1.61
C LEU A 403 -17.01 13.41 -3.10
N TRP A 404 -16.76 14.59 -3.72
CA TRP A 404 -16.93 14.77 -5.16
C TRP A 404 -15.98 13.94 -6.01
N PHE A 405 -14.88 13.47 -5.43
CA PHE A 405 -13.91 12.57 -6.07
C PHE A 405 -14.15 11.13 -5.67
N LEU A 406 -14.35 10.86 -4.36
CA LEU A 406 -14.46 9.49 -3.86
C LEU A 406 -15.76 8.80 -4.28
N ILE A 407 -16.91 9.48 -4.20
CA ILE A 407 -18.20 8.85 -4.57
C ILE A 407 -18.19 8.42 -6.04
N PRO A 408 -17.90 9.29 -7.03
CA PRO A 408 -17.83 8.85 -8.43
C PRO A 408 -16.73 7.80 -8.66
N GLY A 409 -15.55 7.98 -8.06
CA GLY A 409 -14.42 7.06 -8.24
C GLY A 409 -14.71 5.65 -7.75
N TYR A 410 -15.17 5.49 -6.52
CA TYR A 410 -15.55 4.18 -5.99
C TYR A 410 -16.78 3.59 -6.69
N THR A 411 -17.77 4.41 -7.03
CA THR A 411 -18.94 3.96 -7.81
C THR A 411 -18.50 3.39 -9.16
N PHE A 412 -17.58 4.08 -9.85
CA PHE A 412 -17.04 3.62 -11.12
C PHE A 412 -16.19 2.34 -10.95
N ALA A 413 -15.31 2.28 -9.93
CA ALA A 413 -14.53 1.09 -9.64
C ALA A 413 -15.41 -0.13 -9.33
N ILE A 414 -16.47 0.06 -8.55
CA ILE A 414 -17.42 -1.00 -8.23
C ILE A 414 -18.23 -1.41 -9.48
N ALA A 415 -18.66 -0.46 -10.30
CA ALA A 415 -19.37 -0.76 -11.55
C ALA A 415 -18.52 -1.61 -12.51
N ILE A 416 -17.22 -1.27 -12.66
CA ILE A 416 -16.29 -2.06 -13.47
C ILE A 416 -16.12 -3.47 -12.88
N SER A 417 -16.08 -3.62 -11.57
CA SER A 417 -15.90 -4.92 -10.89
C SER A 417 -16.99 -5.95 -11.20
N LEU A 418 -18.15 -5.51 -11.70
CA LEU A 418 -19.24 -6.38 -12.12
C LEU A 418 -19.03 -6.98 -13.52
N ILE A 419 -18.10 -6.40 -14.31
CA ILE A 419 -17.87 -6.75 -15.73
C ILE A 419 -16.53 -7.47 -15.91
N VAL A 420 -15.52 -7.08 -15.11
CA VAL A 420 -14.14 -7.59 -15.20
C VAL A 420 -14.01 -8.94 -14.50
N PRO A 421 -13.09 -9.84 -14.92
CA PRO A 421 -12.82 -11.08 -14.22
C PRO A 421 -12.50 -10.86 -12.73
N LYS A 422 -12.99 -11.77 -11.88
CA LYS A 422 -12.90 -11.64 -10.40
C LYS A 422 -11.49 -11.45 -9.89
N LEU A 423 -10.50 -12.09 -10.52
CA LEU A 423 -9.08 -11.96 -10.18
C LEU A 423 -8.61 -10.50 -10.30
N PHE A 424 -8.90 -9.85 -11.44
CA PHE A 424 -8.50 -8.45 -11.63
C PHE A 424 -9.19 -7.49 -10.66
N THR A 425 -10.44 -7.76 -10.30
CA THR A 425 -11.12 -6.99 -9.26
C THR A 425 -10.42 -7.15 -7.92
N ALA A 426 -10.08 -8.36 -7.51
CA ALA A 426 -9.42 -8.62 -6.25
C ALA A 426 -8.02 -7.98 -6.20
N ILE A 427 -7.21 -8.16 -7.26
CA ILE A 427 -5.90 -7.52 -7.40
C ILE A 427 -6.02 -5.99 -7.38
N ALA A 428 -6.98 -5.41 -8.09
CA ALA A 428 -7.17 -3.97 -8.16
C ALA A 428 -7.47 -3.36 -6.78
N PHE A 429 -8.39 -3.96 -6.04
CA PHE A 429 -8.76 -3.47 -4.71
C PHE A 429 -7.66 -3.69 -3.67
N ASP A 430 -6.88 -4.78 -3.76
CA ASP A 430 -5.67 -4.94 -2.95
C ASP A 430 -4.62 -3.88 -3.33
N ALA A 431 -4.45 -3.62 -4.62
CA ALA A 431 -3.47 -2.66 -5.14
C ALA A 431 -3.75 -1.21 -4.67
N GLY A 432 -5.02 -0.84 -4.51
CA GLY A 432 -5.41 0.46 -3.97
C GLY A 432 -4.84 0.70 -2.57
N GLY A 433 -5.01 -0.26 -1.67
CA GLY A 433 -4.43 -0.19 -0.33
C GLY A 433 -2.90 -0.13 -0.38
N VAL A 434 -2.29 -0.98 -1.19
CA VAL A 434 -0.82 -1.10 -1.30
C VAL A 434 -0.15 0.15 -1.86
N ALA A 435 -0.81 0.86 -2.79
CA ALA A 435 -0.25 2.05 -3.44
C ALA A 435 -0.20 3.30 -2.54
N SER A 436 -0.91 3.29 -1.42
CA SER A 436 -1.07 4.42 -0.51
C SER A 436 -0.24 4.30 0.77
N GLY A 437 0.94 3.70 0.70
CA GLY A 437 1.83 3.46 1.84
C GLY A 437 2.70 4.66 2.25
N PRO A 438 3.84 4.39 2.92
CA PRO A 438 4.67 5.41 3.60
C PRO A 438 5.13 6.56 2.70
N MET A 439 5.47 6.31 1.45
CA MET A 439 5.92 7.39 0.54
C MET A 439 4.80 8.37 0.23
N THR A 440 3.56 7.88 0.14
CA THR A 440 2.38 8.75 0.01
C THR A 440 2.15 9.57 1.26
N ALA A 441 2.27 8.97 2.45
CA ALA A 441 2.07 9.63 3.73
C ALA A 441 3.19 10.63 4.09
N THR A 442 4.45 10.35 3.69
CA THR A 442 5.61 11.17 4.08
C THR A 442 6.09 12.16 3.03
N PHE A 443 5.60 12.08 1.79
CA PHE A 443 5.96 13.05 0.75
C PHE A 443 4.73 13.70 0.08
N LEU A 444 3.77 12.91 -0.43
CA LEU A 444 2.61 13.47 -1.14
C LEU A 444 1.63 14.20 -0.22
N LEU A 445 1.34 13.64 0.94
CA LEU A 445 0.48 14.31 1.92
C LEU A 445 1.13 15.60 2.45
N PRO A 446 2.40 15.65 2.86
CA PRO A 446 3.09 16.90 3.17
C PRO A 446 3.14 17.91 2.02
N LEU A 447 3.31 17.47 0.77
CA LEU A 447 3.22 18.33 -0.41
C LEU A 447 1.85 19.01 -0.50
N ALA A 448 0.77 18.25 -0.29
CA ALA A 448 -0.59 18.76 -0.26
C ALA A 448 -0.84 19.70 0.93
N GLN A 449 -0.31 19.37 2.11
CA GLN A 449 -0.41 20.19 3.31
C GLN A 449 0.30 21.54 3.12
N GLY A 450 1.52 21.53 2.58
CA GLY A 450 2.26 22.74 2.25
C GLY A 450 1.53 23.61 1.22
N ALA A 451 0.99 22.99 0.17
CA ALA A 451 0.19 23.69 -0.83
C ALA A 451 -1.09 24.29 -0.24
N CYS A 452 -1.77 23.57 0.64
CA CYS A 452 -2.96 24.02 1.34
C CYS A 452 -2.69 25.25 2.20
N VAL A 453 -1.58 25.26 2.95
CA VAL A 453 -1.12 26.44 3.74
C VAL A 453 -0.92 27.63 2.83
N ALA A 454 -0.25 27.47 1.70
CA ALA A 454 0.08 28.57 0.79
C ALA A 454 -1.17 29.20 0.15
N VAL A 455 -2.24 28.43 -0.07
CA VAL A 455 -3.51 28.96 -0.61
C VAL A 455 -4.48 29.44 0.48
N GLY A 456 -4.12 29.30 1.77
CA GLY A 456 -4.97 29.70 2.90
C GLY A 456 -6.13 28.74 3.18
N GLY A 457 -6.04 27.48 2.74
CA GLY A 457 -7.04 26.45 2.95
C GLY A 457 -6.97 25.81 4.35
N ASN A 458 -7.96 24.99 4.69
CA ASN A 458 -7.97 24.21 5.92
C ASN A 458 -7.30 22.86 5.68
N ILE A 459 -6.17 22.60 6.37
CA ILE A 459 -5.38 21.38 6.17
C ILE A 459 -6.22 20.12 6.40
N VAL A 460 -7.06 20.11 7.44
CA VAL A 460 -7.83 18.93 7.83
C VAL A 460 -8.90 18.57 6.77
N THR A 461 -9.55 19.57 6.18
CA THR A 461 -10.61 19.34 5.18
C THR A 461 -10.09 19.30 3.76
N ASP A 462 -8.98 20.00 3.44
CA ASP A 462 -8.56 20.24 2.05
C ASP A 462 -7.27 19.49 1.67
N ALA A 463 -6.34 19.25 2.63
CA ALA A 463 -5.11 18.52 2.35
C ALA A 463 -5.22 17.02 2.65
N PHE A 464 -5.82 16.60 3.79
CA PHE A 464 -6.09 15.19 4.04
C PHE A 464 -7.00 14.60 2.96
N GLY A 465 -6.93 13.31 2.74
CA GLY A 465 -7.64 12.63 1.66
C GLY A 465 -6.79 12.35 0.42
N VAL A 466 -5.53 12.80 0.40
CA VAL A 466 -4.57 12.45 -0.67
C VAL A 466 -4.31 10.96 -0.69
N VAL A 467 -4.14 10.34 0.49
CA VAL A 467 -3.91 8.90 0.65
C VAL A 467 -5.11 8.12 0.10
N ALA A 468 -6.32 8.53 0.46
CA ALA A 468 -7.57 7.94 -0.02
C ALA A 468 -7.73 8.05 -1.55
N MET A 469 -7.38 9.19 -2.13
CA MET A 469 -7.43 9.39 -3.57
C MET A 469 -6.40 8.53 -4.28
N VAL A 470 -5.18 8.40 -3.74
CA VAL A 470 -4.13 7.50 -4.23
C VAL A 470 -4.58 6.04 -4.13
N ALA A 471 -5.27 5.65 -3.07
CA ALA A 471 -5.83 4.31 -2.93
C ALA A 471 -6.94 4.01 -3.95
N MET A 472 -7.75 5.00 -4.32
CA MET A 472 -8.93 4.83 -5.18
C MET A 472 -8.58 4.58 -6.65
N THR A 473 -7.63 5.31 -7.22
CA THR A 473 -7.39 5.26 -8.67
C THR A 473 -6.77 3.96 -9.19
N PRO A 474 -5.88 3.25 -8.46
CA PRO A 474 -5.46 1.90 -8.84
C PRO A 474 -6.61 0.91 -9.00
N LEU A 475 -7.69 1.08 -8.22
CA LEU A 475 -8.89 0.24 -8.35
C LEU A 475 -9.46 0.32 -9.78
N ILE A 476 -9.38 1.49 -10.38
CA ILE A 476 -9.89 1.74 -11.74
C ILE A 476 -8.86 1.27 -12.77
N THR A 477 -7.60 1.71 -12.67
CA THR A 477 -6.59 1.48 -13.71
C THR A 477 -6.21 0.00 -13.84
N VAL A 478 -6.12 -0.74 -12.73
CA VAL A 478 -5.82 -2.19 -12.77
C VAL A 478 -7.01 -2.97 -13.34
N GLN A 479 -8.25 -2.60 -12.99
CA GLN A 479 -9.43 -3.23 -13.60
C GLN A 479 -9.54 -2.92 -15.09
N LEU A 480 -9.26 -1.70 -15.53
CA LEU A 480 -9.22 -1.35 -16.95
C LEU A 480 -8.14 -2.13 -17.70
N MET A 481 -6.95 -2.32 -17.09
CA MET A 481 -5.91 -3.19 -17.64
C MET A 481 -6.44 -4.62 -17.83
N GLY A 482 -7.11 -5.18 -16.83
CA GLY A 482 -7.75 -6.50 -16.89
C GLY A 482 -8.80 -6.59 -17.99
N LEU A 483 -9.65 -5.58 -18.12
CA LEU A 483 -10.67 -5.51 -19.17
C LEU A 483 -10.04 -5.48 -20.57
N ILE A 484 -8.99 -4.69 -20.77
CA ILE A 484 -8.25 -4.62 -22.04
C ILE A 484 -7.61 -5.98 -22.37
N ALA A 485 -7.00 -6.64 -21.39
CA ALA A 485 -6.41 -7.96 -21.55
C ALA A 485 -7.48 -9.00 -21.97
N GLU A 486 -8.62 -9.02 -21.29
CA GLU A 486 -9.75 -9.90 -21.62
C GLU A 486 -10.28 -9.65 -23.04
N LEU A 487 -10.48 -8.38 -23.42
CA LEU A 487 -10.96 -8.02 -24.77
C LEU A 487 -9.97 -8.44 -25.86
N LYS A 488 -8.65 -8.29 -25.62
CA LYS A 488 -7.62 -8.76 -26.54
C LYS A 488 -7.67 -10.28 -26.69
N THR A 489 -7.79 -11.02 -25.58
CA THR A 489 -7.88 -12.49 -25.60
C THR A 489 -9.13 -12.96 -26.33
N ARG A 490 -10.29 -12.33 -26.10
CA ARG A 490 -11.54 -12.64 -26.82
C ARG A 490 -11.42 -12.36 -28.32
N LYS A 491 -10.76 -11.25 -28.71
CA LYS A 491 -10.48 -10.95 -30.14
C LYS A 491 -9.53 -11.96 -30.76
N ALA A 492 -8.46 -12.36 -30.06
CA ALA A 492 -7.52 -13.37 -30.53
C ALA A 492 -8.20 -14.74 -30.73
N ARG A 493 -9.06 -15.15 -29.77
CA ARG A 493 -9.86 -16.40 -29.92
C ARG A 493 -10.85 -16.34 -31.09
N LYS A 494 -11.46 -15.17 -31.36
CA LYS A 494 -12.34 -14.98 -32.51
C LYS A 494 -11.58 -14.89 -33.83
N ALA A 495 -10.31 -14.47 -33.81
CA ALA A 495 -9.43 -14.37 -34.98
C ALA A 495 -8.64 -15.67 -35.26
N GLN A 496 -8.63 -16.66 -34.33
CA GLN A 496 -8.18 -18.00 -34.64
C GLN A 496 -9.18 -18.58 -35.66
N PRO A 497 -8.81 -18.70 -36.96
CA PRO A 497 -9.78 -19.10 -37.95
C PRO A 497 -10.13 -20.57 -37.75
N ALA A 498 -11.35 -20.93 -38.12
CA ALA A 498 -11.76 -22.31 -38.36
C ALA A 498 -10.75 -23.10 -39.24
N PHE A 499 -9.86 -22.38 -39.88
CA PHE A 499 -8.71 -22.86 -40.66
C PHE A 499 -7.67 -23.65 -39.83
N ALA A 500 -7.44 -23.32 -38.56
CA ALA A 500 -6.49 -24.08 -37.72
C ALA A 500 -7.10 -25.43 -37.31
N LEU A 501 -8.41 -25.47 -37.10
CA LEU A 501 -9.13 -26.72 -36.88
C LEU A 501 -9.16 -27.53 -38.19
N ALA A 502 -9.45 -26.91 -39.33
CA ALA A 502 -9.46 -27.58 -40.65
C ALA A 502 -8.07 -28.05 -41.04
N ALA A 503 -7.01 -27.34 -40.75
CA ALA A 503 -5.63 -27.78 -40.97
C ALA A 503 -5.24 -28.95 -40.04
N ALA A 504 -5.65 -28.93 -38.79
CA ALA A 504 -5.45 -30.04 -37.86
C ALA A 504 -6.25 -31.29 -38.24
N TYR A 505 -7.43 -31.13 -38.81
CA TYR A 505 -8.22 -32.23 -39.38
C TYR A 505 -7.64 -32.76 -40.70
N ALA A 506 -6.99 -31.94 -41.52
CA ALA A 506 -6.36 -32.34 -42.78
C ALA A 506 -5.05 -33.14 -42.59
N GLU A 507 -4.43 -33.07 -41.42
CA GLU A 507 -3.24 -33.84 -41.05
C GLU A 507 -3.56 -35.17 -40.33
N LEU A 508 -4.85 -35.45 -40.06
CA LEU A 508 -5.25 -36.71 -39.44
C LEU A 508 -5.26 -37.84 -40.50
N PRO A 509 -4.78 -39.05 -40.15
CA PRO A 509 -4.94 -40.21 -41.03
C PRO A 509 -6.42 -40.50 -41.34
N ASP A 510 -6.69 -41.00 -42.54
CA ASP A 510 -8.06 -41.27 -43.02
C ASP A 510 -8.87 -42.24 -42.13
N ASP A 511 -8.21 -42.93 -41.19
CA ASP A 511 -8.79 -43.91 -40.26
C ASP A 511 -8.91 -43.35 -38.81
N ALA A 512 -8.64 -42.07 -38.60
CA ALA A 512 -8.77 -41.46 -37.26
C ALA A 512 -10.24 -41.33 -36.84
N ILE A 513 -10.61 -41.95 -35.71
CA ILE A 513 -11.92 -41.82 -35.10
C ILE A 513 -11.95 -40.51 -34.30
N ILE A 514 -12.82 -39.57 -34.66
CA ILE A 514 -13.05 -38.33 -33.96
C ILE A 514 -14.30 -38.52 -33.09
N GLU A 515 -14.15 -38.58 -31.76
CA GLU A 515 -15.29 -38.47 -30.84
C GLU A 515 -15.70 -37.00 -30.77
N LEU A 516 -16.94 -36.71 -31.17
CA LEU A 516 -17.58 -35.38 -31.17
C LEU A 516 -18.11 -34.99 -29.79
#